data_f9736059b8186522f06027a1e36c515e
#
_entry.id   f9736059b8186522f06027a1e36c515e
#
_cell.length_a   1.000
_cell.length_b   1.000
_cell.length_c   1.000
_cell.angle_alpha   90.00
_cell.angle_beta   90.00
_cell.angle_gamma   90.00
#
_symmetry.space_group_name_H-M   'P 1'
#
loop_
_entity.id
_entity.type
_entity.pdbx_description
1 polymer ?
#
loop_
_entity_poly.entity_id
_entity_poly.type
_entity_poly.pdbx_seq_one_letter_code
_entity_poly.pdbx_strand_id
1 'polypeptide(L)'
;MLETCALGLDTSNYTTSAALLQNGKMTSCGKLLPVKPGEIGLRQSDAVFHHTRQLPQVMAQLGGAVRHVRAIGVSDRPRDAEDSYMPCFLVGIGAAEMLGQALGVPVHRFSHQQGHIAAALYSAQRLDCLERPFLAFHLSGGTTEAVLAAPDHTGKVFTTQLAARSLDLKAGQVIDRVGVLLGLPFPAGRHLDPLACACGEKIRARASMKGADCSLSGVENKCRALVESGAPKETVAATCMAYVIAAIDAMCAALREQYGALPVLFSGGVSSNSMLRAQMTEKYGAVFAEPRFSADNAAGPAVLAALREEGFGCAS
;
A
#
# COMPACT_ATOMS: atom_id res chain seq x y z
N MET A 1 0.45 -22.90 2.94
CA MET A 1 1.13 -22.32 1.74
C MET A 1 0.09 -22.35 0.62
N LEU A 2 -0.10 -21.26 -0.12
CA LEU A 2 -1.10 -21.24 -1.21
C LEU A 2 -0.66 -22.18 -2.34
N GLU A 3 -1.50 -23.14 -2.69
CA GLU A 3 -1.22 -24.16 -3.71
C GLU A 3 -1.89 -23.81 -5.05
N THR A 4 -2.99 -23.06 -4.99
CA THR A 4 -3.75 -22.67 -6.17
C THR A 4 -2.94 -21.76 -7.08
N CYS A 5 -2.84 -22.13 -8.36
CA CYS A 5 -2.26 -21.28 -9.39
C CYS A 5 -3.26 -20.18 -9.77
N ALA A 6 -2.93 -18.92 -9.51
CA ALA A 6 -3.82 -17.78 -9.75
C ALA A 6 -3.13 -16.64 -10.50
N LEU A 7 -3.87 -16.03 -11.42
CA LEU A 7 -3.47 -14.81 -12.12
C LEU A 7 -4.07 -13.59 -11.42
N GLY A 8 -3.26 -12.56 -11.21
CA GLY A 8 -3.73 -11.26 -10.76
C GLY A 8 -3.58 -10.22 -11.87
N LEU A 9 -4.55 -9.31 -11.99
CA LEU A 9 -4.51 -8.17 -12.88
C LEU A 9 -4.84 -6.89 -12.10
N ASP A 10 -4.05 -5.85 -12.34
CA ASP A 10 -4.31 -4.52 -11.78
C ASP A 10 -3.95 -3.44 -12.80
N THR A 11 -4.94 -2.62 -13.14
CA THR A 11 -4.82 -1.47 -14.04
C THR A 11 -5.22 -0.19 -13.31
N SER A 12 -4.89 -0.10 -12.04
CA SER A 12 -5.09 1.08 -11.23
C SER A 12 -4.07 2.17 -11.58
N ASN A 13 -4.51 3.40 -11.47
CA ASN A 13 -3.69 4.61 -11.44
C ASN A 13 -2.55 4.66 -12.48
N TYR A 14 -1.27 4.47 -12.05
CA TYR A 14 -0.09 4.71 -12.89
C TYR A 14 0.68 3.46 -13.31
N THR A 15 0.21 2.27 -12.94
CA THR A 15 0.94 1.03 -13.24
C THR A 15 0.01 -0.01 -13.86
N THR A 16 0.34 -0.46 -15.08
CA THR A 16 -0.24 -1.68 -15.64
C THR A 16 0.50 -2.87 -15.06
N SER A 17 -0.16 -3.76 -14.33
CA SER A 17 0.50 -4.90 -13.70
C SER A 17 -0.28 -6.20 -13.86
N ALA A 18 0.49 -7.30 -13.93
CA ALA A 18 0.01 -8.66 -13.90
C ALA A 18 0.92 -9.50 -13.01
N ALA A 19 0.36 -10.46 -12.30
CA ALA A 19 1.12 -11.34 -11.42
C ALA A 19 0.59 -12.77 -11.49
N LEU A 20 1.49 -13.73 -11.40
CA LEU A 20 1.19 -15.14 -11.35
C LEU A 20 1.65 -15.72 -10.01
N LEU A 21 0.73 -16.24 -9.24
CA LEU A 21 1.00 -17.08 -8.08
C LEU A 21 0.99 -18.54 -8.53
N GLN A 22 2.09 -19.25 -8.32
CA GLN A 22 2.19 -20.66 -8.66
C GLN A 22 3.09 -21.37 -7.64
N ASN A 23 2.59 -22.45 -7.04
CA ASN A 23 3.33 -23.24 -6.02
C ASN A 23 3.86 -22.34 -4.88
N GLY A 24 3.06 -21.45 -4.39
CA GLY A 24 3.42 -20.49 -3.33
C GLY A 24 4.43 -19.41 -3.73
N LYS A 25 4.85 -19.36 -5.00
CA LYS A 25 5.79 -18.36 -5.52
C LYS A 25 5.08 -17.33 -6.39
N MET A 26 5.44 -16.05 -6.19
CA MET A 26 4.90 -14.94 -6.95
C MET A 26 5.87 -14.47 -8.02
N THR A 27 5.39 -14.44 -9.27
CA THR A 27 6.03 -13.72 -10.38
C THR A 27 5.19 -12.51 -10.70
N SER A 28 5.75 -11.31 -10.65
CA SER A 28 5.02 -10.06 -10.88
C SER A 28 5.72 -9.25 -11.96
N CYS A 29 4.94 -8.73 -12.89
CA CYS A 29 5.38 -7.87 -13.99
C CYS A 29 4.56 -6.58 -13.96
N GLY A 30 5.22 -5.45 -14.19
CA GLY A 30 4.55 -4.16 -14.19
C GLY A 30 5.22 -3.17 -15.12
N LYS A 31 4.44 -2.20 -15.61
CA LYS A 31 4.92 -1.11 -16.45
C LYS A 31 4.22 0.19 -16.09
N LEU A 32 5.01 1.22 -15.78
CA LEU A 32 4.49 2.55 -15.50
C LEU A 32 3.86 3.17 -16.75
N LEU A 33 2.79 3.90 -16.55
CA LEU A 33 2.19 4.73 -17.58
C LEU A 33 3.09 5.94 -17.86
N PRO A 34 3.23 6.38 -19.13
CA PRO A 34 3.98 7.57 -19.45
C PRO A 34 3.21 8.81 -18.98
N VAL A 35 3.84 9.59 -18.10
CA VAL A 35 3.36 10.92 -17.70
C VAL A 35 4.23 11.95 -18.41
N LYS A 36 3.61 12.94 -19.07
CA LYS A 36 4.36 13.97 -19.75
C LYS A 36 5.08 14.89 -18.76
N PRO A 37 6.28 15.35 -19.06
CA PRO A 37 6.97 16.31 -18.21
C PRO A 37 6.10 17.56 -17.97
N GLY A 38 5.94 17.93 -16.67
CA GLY A 38 5.13 19.08 -16.26
C GLY A 38 3.65 18.81 -16.00
N GLU A 39 3.12 17.61 -16.28
CA GLU A 39 1.78 17.21 -15.91
C GLU A 39 1.74 16.64 -14.48
N ILE A 40 0.72 17.02 -13.70
CA ILE A 40 0.55 16.59 -12.29
C ILE A 40 -0.22 15.26 -12.20
N GLY A 41 -0.52 14.61 -13.34
CA GLY A 41 -1.28 13.37 -13.36
C GLY A 41 -1.70 12.96 -14.78
N LEU A 42 -2.44 11.86 -14.89
CA LEU A 42 -3.03 11.38 -16.13
C LEU A 42 -4.54 11.55 -16.11
N ARG A 43 -5.12 11.97 -17.25
CA ARG A 43 -6.56 11.87 -17.44
C ARG A 43 -6.95 10.40 -17.48
N GLN A 44 -8.14 10.08 -17.01
CA GLN A 44 -8.63 8.69 -16.99
C GLN A 44 -8.69 8.06 -18.40
N SER A 45 -9.05 8.84 -19.42
CA SER A 45 -9.01 8.39 -20.84
C SER A 45 -7.61 7.98 -21.28
N ASP A 46 -6.59 8.75 -20.89
CA ASP A 46 -5.20 8.47 -21.23
C ASP A 46 -4.70 7.23 -20.48
N ALA A 47 -5.11 7.08 -19.21
CA ALA A 47 -4.81 5.89 -18.44
C ALA A 47 -5.42 4.63 -19.10
N VAL A 48 -6.70 4.67 -19.46
CA VAL A 48 -7.37 3.57 -20.21
C VAL A 48 -6.62 3.22 -21.48
N PHE A 49 -6.27 4.22 -22.29
CA PHE A 49 -5.51 4.02 -23.53
C PHE A 49 -4.16 3.34 -23.29
N HIS A 50 -3.40 3.84 -22.32
CA HIS A 50 -2.08 3.29 -22.02
C HIS A 50 -2.17 1.88 -21.42
N HIS A 51 -3.08 1.62 -20.48
CA HIS A 51 -3.31 0.28 -19.94
C HIS A 51 -3.69 -0.71 -21.05
N THR A 52 -4.59 -0.35 -21.96
CA THR A 52 -4.97 -1.20 -23.09
C THR A 52 -3.78 -1.59 -23.96
N ARG A 53 -2.85 -0.67 -24.21
CA ARG A 53 -1.64 -0.95 -24.99
C ARG A 53 -0.58 -1.75 -24.23
N GLN A 54 -0.48 -1.55 -22.92
CA GLN A 54 0.59 -2.14 -22.11
C GLN A 54 0.22 -3.54 -21.59
N LEU A 55 -1.05 -3.79 -21.27
CA LEU A 55 -1.46 -5.04 -20.64
C LEU A 55 -1.05 -6.30 -21.43
N PRO A 56 -1.20 -6.39 -22.76
CA PRO A 56 -0.70 -7.53 -23.51
C PRO A 56 0.82 -7.72 -23.39
N GLN A 57 1.59 -6.62 -23.30
CA GLN A 57 3.05 -6.66 -23.16
C GLN A 57 3.47 -7.15 -21.78
N VAL A 58 2.75 -6.73 -20.73
CA VAL A 58 2.98 -7.15 -19.34
C VAL A 58 2.60 -8.63 -19.19
N MET A 59 1.45 -9.05 -19.74
CA MET A 59 1.00 -10.45 -19.73
C MET A 59 1.99 -11.39 -20.44
N ALA A 60 2.57 -10.97 -21.55
CA ALA A 60 3.56 -11.77 -22.29
C ALA A 60 4.79 -12.13 -21.45
N GLN A 61 5.15 -11.31 -20.44
CA GLN A 61 6.29 -11.57 -19.55
C GLN A 61 6.04 -12.73 -18.57
N LEU A 62 4.77 -13.07 -18.29
CA LEU A 62 4.40 -14.21 -17.44
C LEU A 62 4.55 -15.56 -18.17
N GLY A 63 4.68 -15.53 -19.50
CA GLY A 63 4.91 -16.72 -20.32
C GLY A 63 3.75 -17.70 -20.37
N GLY A 64 4.02 -18.94 -20.75
CA GLY A 64 3.02 -20.00 -20.95
C GLY A 64 2.34 -20.52 -19.67
N ALA A 65 2.88 -20.20 -18.49
CA ALA A 65 2.31 -20.66 -17.22
C ALA A 65 0.91 -20.10 -16.94
N VAL A 66 0.51 -19.01 -17.56
CA VAL A 66 -0.86 -18.45 -17.50
C VAL A 66 -1.93 -19.46 -17.96
N ARG A 67 -1.58 -20.44 -18.81
CA ARG A 67 -2.53 -21.49 -19.26
C ARG A 67 -2.95 -22.47 -18.17
N HIS A 68 -2.22 -22.46 -17.04
CA HIS A 68 -2.46 -23.42 -15.93
C HIS A 68 -3.14 -22.77 -14.72
N VAL A 69 -3.56 -21.51 -14.83
CA VAL A 69 -4.27 -20.84 -13.74
C VAL A 69 -5.61 -21.51 -13.47
N ARG A 70 -6.02 -21.48 -12.22
CA ARG A 70 -7.28 -22.01 -11.72
C ARG A 70 -8.27 -20.90 -11.36
N ALA A 71 -7.76 -19.69 -11.15
CA ALA A 71 -8.59 -18.52 -10.89
C ALA A 71 -7.88 -17.24 -11.37
N ILE A 72 -8.67 -16.20 -11.58
CA ILE A 72 -8.19 -14.87 -11.93
C ILE A 72 -8.73 -13.88 -10.90
N GLY A 73 -7.84 -13.11 -10.29
CA GLY A 73 -8.18 -11.96 -9.46
C GLY A 73 -7.95 -10.67 -10.21
N VAL A 74 -8.85 -9.71 -10.08
CA VAL A 74 -8.71 -8.41 -10.72
C VAL A 74 -9.12 -7.28 -9.79
N SER A 75 -8.35 -6.19 -9.78
CA SER A 75 -8.78 -4.95 -9.14
C SER A 75 -9.87 -4.30 -9.97
N ASP A 76 -11.03 -3.98 -9.37
CA ASP A 76 -12.19 -3.43 -10.04
C ASP A 76 -12.54 -1.99 -9.65
N ARG A 77 -11.97 -1.52 -8.53
CA ARG A 77 -12.21 -0.18 -7.96
C ARG A 77 -11.08 0.22 -7.00
N PRO A 78 -10.92 1.52 -6.69
CA PRO A 78 -9.89 1.96 -5.74
C PRO A 78 -10.07 1.40 -4.32
N ARG A 79 -11.27 1.47 -3.76
CA ARG A 79 -11.60 1.10 -2.37
C ARG A 79 -12.90 0.30 -2.33
N ASP A 80 -13.13 -0.40 -1.22
CA ASP A 80 -14.37 -1.13 -0.97
C ASP A 80 -15.48 -0.15 -0.48
N ALA A 81 -15.90 0.76 -1.36
CA ALA A 81 -16.95 1.74 -1.14
C ALA A 81 -17.82 1.85 -2.42
N GLU A 82 -19.13 2.10 -2.25
CA GLU A 82 -20.10 2.12 -3.37
C GLU A 82 -19.75 3.14 -4.45
N ASP A 83 -19.29 4.34 -4.06
CA ASP A 83 -18.96 5.43 -4.99
C ASP A 83 -17.50 5.37 -5.50
N SER A 84 -16.78 4.29 -5.20
CA SER A 84 -15.38 4.15 -5.57
C SER A 84 -15.24 3.60 -6.98
N TYR A 85 -15.20 4.49 -7.98
CA TYR A 85 -15.10 4.14 -9.39
C TYR A 85 -14.01 4.94 -10.11
N MET A 86 -13.22 4.27 -10.94
CA MET A 86 -12.30 4.90 -11.90
C MET A 86 -12.30 4.11 -13.22
N PRO A 87 -12.42 4.78 -14.38
CA PRO A 87 -12.48 4.11 -15.70
C PRO A 87 -11.29 3.22 -16.04
N CYS A 88 -10.10 3.51 -15.53
CA CYS A 88 -8.89 2.72 -15.80
C CYS A 88 -9.03 1.24 -15.41
N PHE A 89 -9.81 0.91 -14.39
CA PHE A 89 -10.04 -0.48 -13.97
C PHE A 89 -10.77 -1.32 -15.01
N LEU A 90 -11.56 -0.70 -15.89
CA LEU A 90 -12.31 -1.42 -16.94
C LEU A 90 -11.39 -2.23 -17.85
N VAL A 91 -10.16 -1.81 -18.06
CA VAL A 91 -9.18 -2.54 -18.90
C VAL A 91 -8.83 -3.88 -18.26
N GLY A 92 -8.49 -3.88 -16.98
CA GLY A 92 -8.20 -5.10 -16.23
C GLY A 92 -9.40 -6.03 -16.13
N ILE A 93 -10.58 -5.47 -15.83
CA ILE A 93 -11.84 -6.22 -15.74
C ILE A 93 -12.14 -6.91 -17.06
N GLY A 94 -12.17 -6.19 -18.17
CA GLY A 94 -12.47 -6.76 -19.50
C GLY A 94 -11.48 -7.86 -19.89
N ALA A 95 -10.18 -7.65 -19.62
CA ALA A 95 -9.17 -8.67 -19.87
C ALA A 95 -9.36 -9.92 -18.99
N ALA A 96 -9.63 -9.74 -17.69
CA ALA A 96 -9.87 -10.84 -16.77
C ALA A 96 -11.07 -11.68 -17.19
N GLU A 97 -12.18 -11.04 -17.59
CA GLU A 97 -13.39 -11.76 -18.00
C GLU A 97 -13.21 -12.51 -19.32
N MET A 98 -12.56 -11.89 -20.32
CA MET A 98 -12.24 -12.59 -21.56
C MET A 98 -11.34 -13.80 -21.33
N LEU A 99 -10.30 -13.64 -20.48
CA LEU A 99 -9.41 -14.75 -20.14
C LEU A 99 -10.12 -15.83 -19.33
N GLY A 100 -10.95 -15.44 -18.35
CA GLY A 100 -11.72 -16.38 -17.54
C GLY A 100 -12.64 -17.25 -18.38
N GLN A 101 -13.35 -16.66 -19.35
CA GLN A 101 -14.19 -17.38 -20.32
C GLN A 101 -13.36 -18.30 -21.22
N ALA A 102 -12.23 -17.81 -21.76
CA ALA A 102 -11.38 -18.60 -22.65
C ALA A 102 -10.71 -19.79 -21.95
N LEU A 103 -10.34 -19.65 -20.67
CA LEU A 103 -9.69 -20.69 -19.88
C LEU A 103 -10.67 -21.56 -19.09
N GLY A 104 -11.95 -21.16 -19.01
CA GLY A 104 -12.96 -21.86 -18.19
C GLY A 104 -12.69 -21.78 -16.69
N VAL A 105 -12.18 -20.64 -16.20
CA VAL A 105 -11.84 -20.43 -14.78
C VAL A 105 -12.60 -19.24 -14.19
N PRO A 106 -12.87 -19.23 -12.87
CA PRO A 106 -13.56 -18.14 -12.20
C PRO A 106 -12.75 -16.85 -12.20
N VAL A 107 -13.46 -15.71 -12.22
CA VAL A 107 -12.91 -14.36 -12.08
C VAL A 107 -13.44 -13.75 -10.79
N HIS A 108 -12.54 -13.36 -9.92
CA HIS A 108 -12.84 -12.71 -8.64
C HIS A 108 -12.46 -11.23 -8.69
N ARG A 109 -13.35 -10.36 -8.26
CA ARG A 109 -13.15 -8.91 -8.24
C ARG A 109 -12.88 -8.42 -6.83
N PHE A 110 -11.87 -7.57 -6.69
CA PHE A 110 -11.44 -7.00 -5.42
C PHE A 110 -11.17 -5.50 -5.59
N SER A 111 -11.21 -4.74 -4.51
CA SER A 111 -10.71 -3.38 -4.56
C SER A 111 -9.17 -3.37 -4.62
N HIS A 112 -8.60 -2.36 -5.24
CA HIS A 112 -7.16 -2.12 -5.26
C HIS A 112 -6.57 -2.03 -3.85
N GLN A 113 -7.30 -1.42 -2.90
CA GLN A 113 -6.91 -1.38 -1.49
C GLN A 113 -6.82 -2.77 -0.85
N GLN A 114 -7.79 -3.68 -1.13
CA GLN A 114 -7.70 -5.08 -0.69
C GLN A 114 -6.48 -5.77 -1.31
N GLY A 115 -6.20 -5.49 -2.59
CA GLY A 115 -4.99 -5.97 -3.26
C GLY A 115 -3.71 -5.55 -2.53
N HIS A 116 -3.54 -4.29 -2.18
CA HIS A 116 -2.38 -3.82 -1.43
C HIS A 116 -2.22 -4.52 -0.08
N ILE A 117 -3.30 -4.70 0.66
CA ILE A 117 -3.28 -5.37 1.96
C ILE A 117 -2.90 -6.84 1.81
N ALA A 118 -3.50 -7.55 0.85
CA ALA A 118 -3.19 -8.96 0.60
C ALA A 118 -1.74 -9.18 0.13
N ALA A 119 -1.23 -8.32 -0.76
CA ALA A 119 0.17 -8.34 -1.18
C ALA A 119 1.13 -8.09 0.00
N ALA A 120 0.79 -7.16 0.90
CA ALA A 120 1.55 -6.87 2.09
C ALA A 120 1.59 -8.07 3.05
N LEU A 121 0.44 -8.69 3.34
CA LEU A 121 0.35 -9.87 4.20
C LEU A 121 1.08 -11.08 3.60
N TYR A 122 0.95 -11.31 2.29
CA TYR A 122 1.67 -12.36 1.59
C TYR A 122 3.19 -12.16 1.71
N SER A 123 3.68 -10.97 1.46
CA SER A 123 5.11 -10.65 1.54
C SER A 123 5.67 -10.81 2.95
N ALA A 124 4.88 -10.48 3.95
CA ALA A 124 5.24 -10.62 5.35
C ALA A 124 5.03 -12.05 5.91
N GLN A 125 4.52 -12.98 5.10
CA GLN A 125 4.15 -14.35 5.50
C GLN A 125 3.13 -14.36 6.66
N ARG A 126 2.17 -13.43 6.64
CA ARG A 126 1.19 -13.22 7.71
C ARG A 126 -0.26 -13.27 7.20
N LEU A 127 -0.55 -14.18 6.26
CA LEU A 127 -1.92 -14.44 5.80
C LEU A 127 -2.84 -14.93 6.93
N ASP A 128 -2.28 -15.45 8.02
CA ASP A 128 -3.00 -15.78 9.26
C ASP A 128 -3.77 -14.57 9.85
N CYS A 129 -3.32 -13.34 9.58
CA CYS A 129 -4.03 -12.14 10.02
C CYS A 129 -5.44 -12.01 9.38
N LEU A 130 -5.69 -12.67 8.24
CA LEU A 130 -7.00 -12.65 7.58
C LEU A 130 -8.09 -13.44 8.34
N GLU A 131 -7.73 -14.25 9.34
CA GLU A 131 -8.67 -15.03 10.15
C GLU A 131 -9.37 -14.20 11.23
N ARG A 132 -8.92 -12.97 11.49
CA ARG A 132 -9.44 -12.08 12.53
C ARG A 132 -9.29 -10.62 12.12
N PRO A 133 -10.02 -9.68 12.77
CA PRO A 133 -9.82 -8.27 12.50
C PRO A 133 -8.38 -7.81 12.75
N PHE A 134 -7.88 -6.89 11.92
CA PHE A 134 -6.56 -6.28 12.05
C PHE A 134 -6.56 -4.84 11.51
N LEU A 135 -5.56 -4.06 11.89
CA LEU A 135 -5.34 -2.70 11.40
C LEU A 135 -4.30 -2.72 10.28
N ALA A 136 -4.63 -2.15 9.12
CA ALA A 136 -3.70 -2.00 8.02
C ALA A 136 -3.41 -0.52 7.75
N PHE A 137 -2.16 -0.11 7.93
CA PHE A 137 -1.67 1.23 7.63
C PHE A 137 -1.05 1.28 6.25
N HIS A 138 -1.43 2.27 5.46
CA HIS A 138 -0.76 2.60 4.21
C HIS A 138 -0.12 3.99 4.31
N LEU A 139 1.23 4.03 4.26
CA LEU A 139 2.03 5.23 4.46
C LEU A 139 2.87 5.52 3.22
N SER A 140 2.45 6.49 2.42
CA SER A 140 3.10 6.84 1.14
C SER A 140 3.12 8.35 0.91
N GLY A 141 3.60 8.78 -0.25
CA GLY A 141 3.49 10.18 -0.71
C GLY A 141 2.04 10.62 -0.97
N GLY A 142 1.17 9.71 -1.37
CA GLY A 142 -0.24 10.00 -1.66
C GLY A 142 -1.21 9.69 -0.53
N THR A 143 -0.80 8.83 0.41
CA THR A 143 -1.70 8.27 1.42
C THR A 143 -1.03 8.20 2.79
N THR A 144 -1.79 8.56 3.82
CA THR A 144 -1.47 8.28 5.23
C THR A 144 -2.78 7.96 5.90
N GLU A 145 -3.10 6.69 5.96
CA GLU A 145 -4.37 6.19 6.51
C GLU A 145 -4.22 4.80 7.12
N ALA A 146 -5.13 4.50 8.01
CA ALA A 146 -5.33 3.19 8.59
C ALA A 146 -6.74 2.71 8.29
N VAL A 147 -6.88 1.45 7.93
CA VAL A 147 -8.16 0.77 7.77
C VAL A 147 -8.29 -0.35 8.79
N LEU A 148 -9.50 -0.56 9.29
CA LEU A 148 -9.89 -1.79 9.96
C LEU A 148 -10.24 -2.81 8.86
N ALA A 149 -9.49 -3.89 8.78
CA ALA A 149 -9.78 -5.03 7.94
C ALA A 149 -10.43 -6.12 8.80
N ALA A 150 -11.49 -6.73 8.30
CA ALA A 150 -12.22 -7.79 9.01
C ALA A 150 -12.54 -8.94 8.04
N PRO A 151 -12.45 -10.21 8.50
CA PRO A 151 -12.84 -11.37 7.69
C PRO A 151 -14.24 -11.19 7.09
N ASP A 152 -14.41 -11.62 5.85
CA ASP A 152 -15.71 -11.62 5.18
C ASP A 152 -16.07 -13.04 4.76
N HIS A 153 -17.25 -13.48 5.17
CA HIS A 153 -17.77 -14.81 4.88
C HIS A 153 -18.76 -14.82 3.69
N THR A 154 -19.00 -13.65 3.06
CA THR A 154 -19.92 -13.50 1.92
C THR A 154 -19.21 -13.58 0.57
N GLY A 155 -17.89 -13.73 0.59
CA GLY A 155 -17.14 -13.98 -0.61
C GLY A 155 -16.04 -12.99 -0.97
N LYS A 156 -15.76 -11.99 -0.14
CA LYS A 156 -14.71 -11.00 -0.41
C LYS A 156 -13.36 -11.31 0.24
N VAL A 157 -13.20 -12.43 0.95
CA VAL A 157 -12.04 -12.76 1.81
C VAL A 157 -12.01 -11.87 3.05
N PHE A 158 -11.99 -10.56 2.90
CA PHE A 158 -12.13 -9.57 3.98
C PHE A 158 -12.70 -8.27 3.42
N THR A 159 -13.30 -7.48 4.31
CA THR A 159 -13.75 -6.11 4.05
C THR A 159 -12.81 -5.10 4.68
N THR A 160 -12.84 -3.85 4.21
CA THR A 160 -12.04 -2.76 4.74
C THR A 160 -12.90 -1.54 5.06
N GLN A 161 -12.66 -0.93 6.23
CA GLN A 161 -13.30 0.31 6.64
C GLN A 161 -12.22 1.33 7.02
N LEU A 162 -12.30 2.55 6.49
CA LEU A 162 -11.40 3.62 6.90
C LEU A 162 -11.56 3.89 8.39
N ALA A 163 -10.47 3.78 9.15
CA ALA A 163 -10.44 3.92 10.59
C ALA A 163 -9.75 5.22 11.04
N ALA A 164 -8.71 5.65 10.33
CA ALA A 164 -8.01 6.92 10.59
C ALA A 164 -7.24 7.38 9.37
N ARG A 165 -6.96 8.69 9.31
CA ARG A 165 -6.19 9.31 8.21
C ARG A 165 -5.44 10.55 8.64
N SER A 166 -4.52 11.02 7.79
CA SER A 166 -4.02 12.38 7.91
C SER A 166 -5.01 13.37 7.32
N LEU A 167 -5.33 14.41 8.10
CA LEU A 167 -6.29 15.46 7.73
C LEU A 167 -5.70 16.51 6.76
N ASP A 168 -4.38 16.55 6.63
CA ASP A 168 -3.67 17.53 5.80
C ASP A 168 -2.57 16.86 4.95
N LEU A 169 -1.31 17.10 5.20
CA LEU A 169 -0.20 16.51 4.46
C LEU A 169 -0.06 15.01 4.75
N LYS A 170 0.35 14.26 3.74
CA LYS A 170 0.69 12.85 3.88
C LYS A 170 2.12 12.69 4.39
N ALA A 171 2.40 11.60 5.11
CA ALA A 171 3.71 11.37 5.72
C ALA A 171 4.87 11.45 4.70
N GLY A 172 4.70 10.82 3.53
CA GLY A 172 5.70 10.91 2.47
C GLY A 172 5.86 12.32 1.91
N GLN A 173 4.77 13.09 1.79
CA GLN A 173 4.85 14.50 1.35
C GLN A 173 5.66 15.35 2.34
N VAL A 174 5.46 15.14 3.64
CA VAL A 174 6.23 15.87 4.66
C VAL A 174 7.71 15.53 4.56
N ILE A 175 8.02 14.24 4.44
CA ILE A 175 9.40 13.76 4.29
C ILE A 175 10.05 14.37 3.03
N ASP A 176 9.33 14.36 1.90
CA ASP A 176 9.86 14.90 0.64
C ASP A 176 10.04 16.43 0.70
N ARG A 177 9.10 17.16 1.31
CA ARG A 177 9.22 18.61 1.49
C ARG A 177 10.38 18.99 2.41
N VAL A 178 10.58 18.26 3.50
CA VAL A 178 11.74 18.45 4.37
C VAL A 178 13.03 18.06 3.64
N GLY A 179 12.98 17.02 2.81
CA GLY A 179 14.09 16.65 1.93
C GLY A 179 14.50 17.80 0.99
N VAL A 180 13.53 18.49 0.39
CA VAL A 180 13.79 19.69 -0.44
C VAL A 180 14.46 20.79 0.37
N LEU A 181 14.00 21.06 1.62
CA LEU A 181 14.64 22.05 2.51
C LEU A 181 16.11 21.69 2.80
N LEU A 182 16.44 20.42 2.86
CA LEU A 182 17.80 19.92 3.11
C LEU A 182 18.64 19.77 1.84
N GLY A 183 18.07 20.01 0.64
CA GLY A 183 18.73 19.79 -0.65
C GLY A 183 18.92 18.32 -1.00
N LEU A 184 18.07 17.43 -0.51
CA LEU A 184 18.12 15.98 -0.79
C LEU A 184 17.41 15.63 -2.09
N PRO A 185 17.88 14.58 -2.82
CA PRO A 185 17.20 14.09 -4.01
C PRO A 185 15.81 13.52 -3.72
N PHE A 186 14.89 13.63 -4.68
CA PHE A 186 13.56 13.00 -4.64
C PHE A 186 13.62 11.53 -5.14
N PRO A 187 12.88 10.61 -4.53
CA PRO A 187 12.16 10.71 -3.25
C PRO A 187 13.11 10.76 -2.05
N ALA A 188 12.84 11.67 -1.11
CA ALA A 188 13.78 12.02 -0.06
C ALA A 188 13.91 10.97 1.06
N GLY A 189 12.92 10.11 1.23
CA GLY A 189 12.84 9.18 2.39
C GLY A 189 14.08 8.33 2.57
N ARG A 190 14.63 7.75 1.50
CA ARG A 190 15.86 6.93 1.54
C ARG A 190 17.14 7.70 1.90
N HIS A 191 17.14 9.02 1.72
CA HIS A 191 18.26 9.90 2.05
C HIS A 191 18.09 10.51 3.44
N LEU A 192 16.84 10.76 3.85
CA LEU A 192 16.51 11.35 5.13
C LEU A 192 16.65 10.33 6.29
N ASP A 193 16.34 9.05 6.06
CA ASP A 193 16.43 7.99 7.06
C ASP A 193 17.84 7.86 7.68
N PRO A 194 18.94 7.68 6.91
CA PRO A 194 20.27 7.61 7.47
C PRO A 194 20.72 8.91 8.18
N LEU A 195 20.30 10.09 7.70
CA LEU A 195 20.57 11.35 8.41
C LEU A 195 19.86 11.40 9.76
N ALA A 196 18.60 10.99 9.82
CA ALA A 196 17.85 10.94 11.07
C ALA A 196 18.47 9.96 12.07
N CYS A 197 18.92 8.79 11.59
CA CYS A 197 19.62 7.80 12.43
C CYS A 197 20.99 8.27 12.95
N ALA A 198 21.68 9.15 12.22
CA ALA A 198 22.97 9.72 12.62
C ALA A 198 22.85 10.80 13.71
N CYS A 199 21.63 11.29 13.97
CA CYS A 199 21.40 12.27 15.03
C CYS A 199 21.60 11.63 16.42
N GLY A 200 22.58 12.13 17.16
CA GLY A 200 22.86 11.68 18.53
C GLY A 200 21.86 12.19 19.58
N GLU A 201 20.96 13.09 19.19
CA GLU A 201 20.02 13.72 20.11
C GLU A 201 18.67 13.00 20.13
N LYS A 202 18.09 12.83 21.32
CA LYS A 202 16.73 12.31 21.47
C LYS A 202 15.70 13.42 21.25
N ILE A 203 15.09 13.44 20.10
CA ILE A 203 14.03 14.41 19.77
C ILE A 203 12.72 14.00 20.44
N ARG A 204 12.17 14.92 21.26
CA ARG A 204 10.82 14.74 21.82
C ARG A 204 9.79 15.34 20.87
N ALA A 205 8.92 14.50 20.34
CA ALA A 205 7.84 14.91 19.44
C ALA A 205 6.47 14.63 20.08
N ARG A 206 5.51 15.49 19.78
CA ARG A 206 4.11 15.30 20.16
C ARG A 206 3.25 15.39 18.90
N ALA A 207 2.40 14.37 18.70
CA ALA A 207 1.46 14.33 17.59
C ALA A 207 0.37 15.41 17.71
N SER A 208 -0.07 15.94 16.58
CA SER A 208 -1.27 16.74 16.46
C SER A 208 -2.42 15.82 16.04
N MET A 209 -3.38 15.57 16.93
CA MET A 209 -4.44 14.58 16.75
C MET A 209 -5.83 15.20 16.85
N LYS A 210 -6.78 14.63 16.10
CA LYS A 210 -8.22 14.87 16.23
C LYS A 210 -8.92 13.51 16.23
N GLY A 211 -9.22 12.98 17.42
CA GLY A 211 -9.59 11.57 17.57
C GLY A 211 -8.44 10.67 17.14
N ALA A 212 -8.69 9.71 16.26
CA ALA A 212 -7.66 8.86 15.67
C ALA A 212 -6.94 9.48 14.44
N ASP A 213 -7.45 10.57 13.89
CA ASP A 213 -6.86 11.28 12.76
C ASP A 213 -5.69 12.16 13.20
N CYS A 214 -4.65 12.27 12.36
CA CYS A 214 -3.49 13.12 12.61
C CYS A 214 -3.41 14.33 11.67
N SER A 215 -2.60 15.32 12.04
CA SER A 215 -2.19 16.44 11.18
C SER A 215 -0.67 16.55 11.16
N LEU A 216 -0.09 16.68 9.97
CA LEU A 216 1.35 16.67 9.72
C LEU A 216 1.92 17.97 9.16
N SER A 217 1.07 18.93 8.72
CA SER A 217 1.54 20.19 8.11
C SER A 217 2.45 21.03 9.02
N GLY A 218 2.22 21.00 10.33
CA GLY A 218 3.07 21.67 11.30
C GLY A 218 4.50 21.18 11.38
N VAL A 219 4.79 19.96 10.89
CA VAL A 219 6.13 19.35 10.90
C VAL A 219 7.06 20.09 9.93
N GLU A 220 6.57 20.41 8.71
CA GLU A 220 7.34 21.18 7.73
C GLU A 220 7.80 22.52 8.31
N ASN A 221 6.89 23.26 8.98
CA ASN A 221 7.21 24.55 9.57
C ASN A 221 8.28 24.45 10.68
N LYS A 222 8.20 23.42 11.51
CA LYS A 222 9.23 23.15 12.54
C LYS A 222 10.59 22.86 11.91
N CYS A 223 10.64 22.04 10.90
CA CYS A 223 11.87 21.70 10.18
C CYS A 223 12.46 22.92 9.47
N ARG A 224 11.61 23.76 8.87
CA ARG A 224 12.02 25.04 8.24
C ARG A 224 12.67 25.97 9.25
N ALA A 225 12.06 26.17 10.40
CA ALA A 225 12.62 27.01 11.45
C ALA A 225 14.00 26.49 11.93
N LEU A 226 14.18 25.17 12.02
CA LEU A 226 15.50 24.59 12.35
C LEU A 226 16.54 24.86 11.26
N VAL A 227 16.17 24.74 9.96
CA VAL A 227 17.08 25.07 8.85
C VAL A 227 17.47 26.54 8.90
N GLU A 228 16.51 27.45 9.11
CA GLU A 228 16.75 28.89 9.21
C GLU A 228 17.62 29.28 10.40
N SER A 229 17.57 28.51 11.51
CA SER A 229 18.46 28.69 12.67
C SER A 229 19.85 28.08 12.49
N GLY A 230 20.13 27.42 11.35
CA GLY A 230 21.42 26.79 11.08
C GLY A 230 21.62 25.44 11.79
N ALA A 231 20.55 24.76 12.18
CA ALA A 231 20.63 23.43 12.80
C ALA A 231 21.26 22.39 11.83
N PRO A 232 22.01 21.40 12.36
CA PRO A 232 22.56 20.30 11.56
C PRO A 232 21.47 19.55 10.78
N LYS A 233 21.80 19.06 9.58
CA LYS A 233 20.86 18.31 8.74
C LYS A 233 20.31 17.07 9.46
N GLU A 234 21.14 16.43 10.25
CA GLU A 234 20.82 15.26 11.08
C GLU A 234 19.71 15.60 12.11
N THR A 235 19.82 16.74 12.77
CA THR A 235 18.81 17.22 13.73
C THR A 235 17.48 17.55 13.04
N VAL A 236 17.51 18.18 11.86
CA VAL A 236 16.31 18.47 11.07
C VAL A 236 15.64 17.17 10.61
N ALA A 237 16.43 16.22 10.07
CA ALA A 237 15.93 14.93 9.62
C ALA A 237 15.32 14.11 10.76
N ALA A 238 16.02 14.06 11.92
CA ALA A 238 15.53 13.38 13.13
C ALA A 238 14.24 14.03 13.65
N THR A 239 14.15 15.35 13.63
CA THR A 239 12.93 16.07 14.01
C THR A 239 11.77 15.70 13.09
N CYS A 240 11.96 15.72 11.77
CA CYS A 240 10.94 15.29 10.82
C CYS A 240 10.43 13.89 11.14
N MET A 241 11.32 12.92 11.26
CA MET A 241 10.96 11.53 11.53
C MET A 241 10.32 11.35 12.89
N ALA A 242 10.83 12.01 13.94
CA ALA A 242 10.24 11.92 15.28
C ALA A 242 8.76 12.37 15.29
N TYR A 243 8.42 13.46 14.62
CA TYR A 243 7.04 13.93 14.54
C TYR A 243 6.16 13.04 13.67
N VAL A 244 6.65 12.52 12.54
CA VAL A 244 5.92 11.56 11.71
C VAL A 244 5.65 10.27 12.51
N ILE A 245 6.66 9.73 13.15
CA ILE A 245 6.53 8.51 13.96
C ILE A 245 5.58 8.74 15.14
N ALA A 246 5.68 9.87 15.84
CA ALA A 246 4.77 10.20 16.94
C ALA A 246 3.30 10.27 16.47
N ALA A 247 3.04 10.80 15.26
CA ALA A 247 1.69 10.83 14.70
C ALA A 247 1.17 9.41 14.40
N ILE A 248 1.99 8.56 13.76
CA ILE A 248 1.62 7.18 13.46
C ILE A 248 1.41 6.36 14.74
N ASP A 249 2.28 6.55 15.74
CA ASP A 249 2.16 5.91 17.05
C ASP A 249 0.85 6.31 17.76
N ALA A 250 0.51 7.59 17.72
CA ALA A 250 -0.73 8.09 18.32
C ALA A 250 -1.98 7.56 17.58
N MET A 251 -1.94 7.46 16.25
CA MET A 251 -3.01 6.80 15.46
C MET A 251 -3.16 5.33 15.88
N CYS A 252 -2.06 4.57 15.97
CA CYS A 252 -2.08 3.18 16.42
C CYS A 252 -2.67 3.04 17.84
N ALA A 253 -2.24 3.90 18.76
CA ALA A 253 -2.73 3.88 20.14
C ALA A 253 -4.24 4.14 20.21
N ALA A 254 -4.73 5.19 19.54
CA ALA A 254 -6.15 5.53 19.50
C ALA A 254 -7.01 4.42 18.88
N LEU A 255 -6.54 3.82 17.78
CA LEU A 255 -7.26 2.72 17.13
C LEU A 255 -7.26 1.44 17.99
N ARG A 256 -6.18 1.13 18.70
CA ARG A 256 -6.15 -0.01 19.63
C ARG A 256 -6.97 0.22 20.89
N GLU A 257 -7.12 1.46 21.33
CA GLU A 257 -8.07 1.81 22.40
C GLU A 257 -9.52 1.58 21.93
N GLN A 258 -9.84 1.93 20.68
CA GLN A 258 -11.18 1.80 20.11
C GLN A 258 -11.55 0.35 19.75
N TYR A 259 -10.63 -0.42 19.17
CA TYR A 259 -10.89 -1.74 18.58
C TYR A 259 -10.22 -2.90 19.32
N GLY A 260 -9.49 -2.63 20.39
CA GLY A 260 -8.70 -3.62 21.12
C GLY A 260 -7.29 -3.84 20.55
N ALA A 261 -6.57 -4.78 21.14
CA ALA A 261 -5.15 -5.08 20.79
C ALA A 261 -5.04 -5.88 19.47
N LEU A 262 -5.53 -5.31 18.38
CA LEU A 262 -5.49 -5.92 17.05
C LEU A 262 -4.06 -5.99 16.50
N PRO A 263 -3.76 -7.00 15.63
CA PRO A 263 -2.54 -6.99 14.82
C PRO A 263 -2.44 -5.73 13.96
N VAL A 264 -1.22 -5.27 13.71
CA VAL A 264 -0.96 -4.05 12.93
C VAL A 264 -0.06 -4.39 11.75
N LEU A 265 -0.51 -4.07 10.54
CA LEU A 265 0.23 -4.21 9.29
C LEU A 265 0.59 -2.82 8.76
N PHE A 266 1.83 -2.66 8.30
CA PHE A 266 2.29 -1.46 7.60
C PHE A 266 2.70 -1.75 6.17
N SER A 267 2.28 -0.88 5.25
CA SER A 267 2.64 -0.87 3.82
C SER A 267 2.92 0.55 3.33
N GLY A 268 3.42 0.67 2.10
CA GLY A 268 3.79 1.94 1.48
C GLY A 268 5.24 2.35 1.74
N GLY A 269 5.77 3.26 0.91
CA GLY A 269 7.19 3.61 0.90
C GLY A 269 7.72 4.18 2.22
N VAL A 270 6.91 4.92 2.97
CA VAL A 270 7.30 5.47 4.28
C VAL A 270 7.50 4.37 5.32
N SER A 271 6.79 3.25 5.18
CA SER A 271 6.93 2.08 6.06
C SER A 271 8.30 1.38 5.96
N SER A 272 9.12 1.76 4.98
CA SER A 272 10.51 1.27 4.87
C SER A 272 11.48 1.99 5.81
N ASN A 273 11.05 3.11 6.44
CA ASN A 273 11.89 3.86 7.36
C ASN A 273 12.30 3.01 8.58
N SER A 274 13.59 3.00 8.90
CA SER A 274 14.19 2.11 9.91
C SER A 274 13.72 2.43 11.32
N MET A 275 13.62 3.72 11.68
CA MET A 275 13.18 4.17 13.00
C MET A 275 11.69 3.85 13.24
N LEU A 276 10.85 4.07 12.23
CA LEU A 276 9.42 3.72 12.28
C LEU A 276 9.24 2.22 12.49
N ARG A 277 9.96 1.41 11.70
CA ARG A 277 9.91 -0.06 11.80
C ARG A 277 10.30 -0.54 13.19
N ALA A 278 11.43 -0.07 13.70
CA ALA A 278 11.93 -0.44 15.03
C ALA A 278 10.87 -0.14 16.11
N GLN A 279 10.38 1.10 16.17
CA GLN A 279 9.44 1.52 17.21
C GLN A 279 8.08 0.79 17.11
N MET A 280 7.51 0.64 15.91
CA MET A 280 6.22 0.00 15.75
C MET A 280 6.30 -1.51 15.98
N THR A 281 7.42 -2.15 15.63
CA THR A 281 7.66 -3.57 15.92
C THR A 281 7.78 -3.79 17.42
N GLU A 282 8.60 -2.99 18.12
CA GLU A 282 8.79 -3.09 19.56
C GLU A 282 7.48 -2.88 20.33
N LYS A 283 6.75 -1.83 20.00
CA LYS A 283 5.56 -1.41 20.77
C LYS A 283 4.31 -2.22 20.47
N TYR A 284 4.09 -2.62 19.20
CA TYR A 284 2.84 -3.20 18.74
C TYR A 284 2.99 -4.61 18.14
N GLY A 285 4.21 -5.13 18.02
CA GLY A 285 4.46 -6.35 17.25
C GLY A 285 4.08 -6.19 15.78
N ALA A 286 4.24 -4.97 15.26
CA ALA A 286 3.76 -4.63 13.92
C ALA A 286 4.49 -5.42 12.83
N VAL A 287 3.74 -5.74 11.78
CA VAL A 287 4.20 -6.46 10.60
C VAL A 287 4.37 -5.47 9.45
N PHE A 288 5.39 -5.66 8.62
CA PHE A 288 5.70 -4.75 7.52
C PHE A 288 5.80 -5.49 6.20
N ALA A 289 5.17 -4.91 5.17
CA ALA A 289 5.34 -5.37 3.80
C ALA A 289 6.81 -5.27 3.35
N GLU A 290 7.22 -6.21 2.49
CA GLU A 290 8.47 -6.03 1.75
C GLU A 290 8.33 -4.86 0.75
N PRO A 291 9.40 -4.05 0.55
CA PRO A 291 9.34 -2.86 -0.31
C PRO A 291 8.82 -3.13 -1.73
N ARG A 292 9.19 -4.27 -2.33
CA ARG A 292 8.75 -4.67 -3.69
C ARG A 292 7.24 -4.89 -3.82
N PHE A 293 6.53 -5.12 -2.71
CA PHE A 293 5.07 -5.29 -2.65
C PHE A 293 4.34 -4.04 -2.14
N SER A 294 5.07 -2.96 -1.85
CA SER A 294 4.50 -1.70 -1.37
C SER A 294 4.09 -0.73 -2.48
N ALA A 295 4.51 -0.99 -3.73
CA ALA A 295 4.07 -0.26 -4.92
C ALA A 295 2.82 -0.92 -5.53
N ASP A 296 2.16 -0.22 -6.48
CA ASP A 296 1.04 -0.77 -7.24
C ASP A 296 1.46 -2.05 -7.97
N ASN A 297 0.79 -3.14 -7.66
CA ASN A 297 1.09 -4.45 -8.24
C ASN A 297 -0.14 -5.37 -8.21
N ALA A 298 -0.16 -6.35 -9.10
CA ALA A 298 -1.22 -7.34 -9.21
C ALA A 298 -1.05 -8.58 -8.30
N ALA A 299 -0.03 -8.60 -7.43
CA ALA A 299 0.20 -9.75 -6.55
C ALA A 299 -0.97 -9.97 -5.58
N GLY A 300 -1.53 -8.87 -5.05
CA GLY A 300 -2.67 -8.97 -4.14
C GLY A 300 -3.90 -9.63 -4.75
N PRO A 301 -4.40 -9.18 -5.92
CA PRO A 301 -5.49 -9.87 -6.61
C PRO A 301 -5.21 -11.36 -6.88
N ALA A 302 -3.97 -11.74 -7.22
CA ALA A 302 -3.60 -13.14 -7.39
C ALA A 302 -3.72 -13.94 -6.07
N VAL A 303 -3.21 -13.37 -4.96
CA VAL A 303 -3.32 -13.96 -3.62
C VAL A 303 -4.78 -14.12 -3.20
N LEU A 304 -5.59 -13.08 -3.39
CA LEU A 304 -7.01 -13.12 -3.03
C LEU A 304 -7.80 -14.14 -3.84
N ALA A 305 -7.51 -14.27 -5.14
CA ALA A 305 -8.14 -15.29 -5.97
C ALA A 305 -7.77 -16.71 -5.52
N ALA A 306 -6.49 -16.95 -5.19
CA ALA A 306 -6.07 -18.24 -4.66
C ALA A 306 -6.75 -18.57 -3.33
N LEU A 307 -6.80 -17.63 -2.40
CA LEU A 307 -7.50 -17.78 -1.11
C LEU A 307 -8.98 -18.15 -1.28
N ARG A 308 -9.65 -17.54 -2.25
CA ARG A 308 -11.05 -17.86 -2.58
C ARG A 308 -11.22 -19.31 -3.01
N GLU A 309 -10.37 -19.78 -3.91
CA GLU A 309 -10.43 -21.16 -4.41
C GLU A 309 -10.03 -22.19 -3.35
N GLU A 310 -9.20 -21.82 -2.39
CA GLU A 310 -8.85 -22.66 -1.24
C GLU A 310 -9.90 -22.61 -0.11
N GLY A 311 -11.05 -21.97 -0.36
CA GLY A 311 -12.18 -21.92 0.57
C GLY A 311 -12.03 -20.91 1.71
N PHE A 312 -11.06 -20.01 1.63
CA PHE A 312 -10.92 -18.97 2.64
C PHE A 312 -12.09 -17.98 2.56
N GLY A 313 -12.75 -17.73 3.70
CA GLY A 313 -13.93 -16.85 3.76
C GLY A 313 -15.24 -17.51 3.28
N CYS A 314 -15.27 -18.81 3.01
CA CYS A 314 -16.52 -19.54 2.85
C CYS A 314 -17.02 -19.98 4.24
N ALA A 315 -18.28 -19.66 4.58
CA ALA A 315 -18.92 -20.22 5.76
C ALA A 315 -18.97 -21.74 5.60
N SER A 316 -18.38 -22.46 6.56
CA SER A 316 -18.49 -23.91 6.68
C SER A 316 -19.89 -24.30 7.11
#